data_1d77ac5399c5bc92487499fbb50b4e6a
#
_entry.id   1d77ac5399c5bc92487499fbb50b4e6a
#
_cell.length_a   1.000
_cell.length_b   1.000
_cell.length_c   1.000
_cell.angle_alpha   90.00
_cell.angle_beta   90.00
_cell.angle_gamma   90.00
#
_symmetry.space_group_name_H-M   'P 1'
#
loop_
_entity.id
_entity.type
_entity.pdbx_description
1 polymer ?
#
loop_
_entity_poly.entity_id
_entity_poly.type
_entity_poly.pdbx_seq_one_letter_code
_entity_poly.pdbx_strand_id
1 'polypeptide(L)'
;LRPEQVQGFGLGVMNARAAYYAKRDERFSQFLIEGRSFGPHGQDLVIADSIENYNDELSKELTQLTVTANLHMRAIGFKPFIAPAYSSGAISLILMMRGEWHCGSVFMGGIFMGVKNRYTEYGLETEILPLPDALYERIVTAEENLKKIV
;
A
#
# COMPACT_ATOMS: atom_id res chain seq x y z
N LEU A 1 12.77 -21.76 0.95
CA LEU A 1 12.18 -20.69 1.77
C LEU A 1 10.70 -21.01 1.98
N ARG A 2 10.20 -20.81 3.19
CA ARG A 2 8.76 -20.86 3.45
C ARG A 2 8.15 -19.52 3.06
N PRO A 3 6.86 -19.47 2.64
CA PRO A 3 6.21 -18.23 2.25
C PRO A 3 6.32 -17.11 3.30
N GLU A 4 6.26 -17.46 4.59
CA GLU A 4 6.35 -16.52 5.72
C GLU A 4 7.74 -15.86 5.85
N GLN A 5 8.75 -16.40 5.17
CA GLN A 5 10.10 -15.83 5.13
C GLN A 5 10.33 -14.88 3.96
N VAL A 6 9.28 -14.68 3.15
CA VAL A 6 9.33 -13.81 1.97
C VAL A 6 8.51 -12.56 2.22
N GLN A 7 9.05 -11.40 1.90
CA GLN A 7 8.36 -10.13 2.00
C GLN A 7 8.55 -9.30 0.73
N GLY A 8 7.47 -8.67 0.26
CA GLY A 8 7.51 -7.73 -0.85
C GLY A 8 7.43 -6.29 -0.38
N PHE A 9 8.15 -5.38 -1.04
CA PHE A 9 8.18 -3.95 -0.67
C PHE A 9 7.43 -3.04 -1.66
N GLY A 10 6.71 -3.61 -2.61
CA GLY A 10 5.95 -2.86 -3.62
C GLY A 10 4.86 -1.95 -3.05
N LEU A 11 4.23 -2.34 -1.95
CA LEU A 11 3.21 -1.51 -1.30
C LEU A 11 3.80 -0.20 -0.74
N GLY A 12 5.04 -0.20 -0.27
CA GLY A 12 5.71 1.02 0.18
C GLY A 12 5.87 2.05 -0.93
N VAL A 13 6.12 1.60 -2.17
CA VAL A 13 6.16 2.47 -3.36
C VAL A 13 4.79 3.10 -3.62
N MET A 14 3.70 2.31 -3.50
CA MET A 14 2.34 2.80 -3.71
C MET A 14 1.93 3.78 -2.61
N ASN A 15 2.26 3.48 -1.35
CA ASN A 15 2.04 4.39 -0.23
C ASN A 15 2.78 5.75 -0.43
N ALA A 16 4.01 5.72 -0.91
CA ALA A 16 4.78 6.93 -1.21
C ALA A 16 4.15 7.75 -2.36
N ARG A 17 3.56 7.09 -3.37
CA ARG A 17 2.82 7.77 -4.44
C ARG A 17 1.55 8.44 -3.93
N ALA A 18 0.76 7.74 -3.09
CA ALA A 18 -0.42 8.32 -2.45
C ALA A 18 -0.04 9.55 -1.62
N ALA A 19 1.03 9.45 -0.82
CA ALA A 19 1.54 10.59 -0.05
C ALA A 19 2.02 11.75 -0.93
N TYR A 20 2.55 11.46 -2.13
CA TYR A 20 2.93 12.51 -3.08
C TYR A 20 1.71 13.33 -3.55
N TYR A 21 0.59 12.69 -3.85
CA TYR A 21 -0.64 13.39 -4.21
C TYR A 21 -1.26 14.11 -3.01
N ALA A 22 -1.29 13.46 -1.85
CA ALA A 22 -1.82 14.05 -0.62
C ALA A 22 -1.09 15.33 -0.16
N LYS A 23 0.20 15.47 -0.48
CA LYS A 23 0.97 16.70 -0.23
C LYS A 23 0.64 17.83 -1.19
N ARG A 24 -0.05 17.59 -2.29
CA ARG A 24 -0.32 18.54 -3.37
C ARG A 24 -1.78 18.91 -3.52
N ASP A 25 -2.66 18.13 -2.94
CA ASP A 25 -4.10 18.36 -2.95
C ASP A 25 -4.63 18.23 -1.52
N GLU A 26 -5.09 19.34 -0.97
CA GLU A 26 -5.58 19.44 0.40
C GLU A 26 -6.73 18.47 0.71
N ARG A 27 -7.52 18.11 -0.29
CA ARG A 27 -8.60 17.11 -0.16
C ARG A 27 -8.11 15.77 0.38
N PHE A 28 -6.86 15.41 0.08
CA PHE A 28 -6.23 14.13 0.50
C PHE A 28 -5.31 14.29 1.71
N SER A 29 -5.26 15.46 2.34
CA SER A 29 -4.30 15.74 3.43
C SER A 29 -4.40 14.78 4.62
N GLN A 30 -5.58 14.25 4.91
CA GLN A 30 -5.81 13.25 5.95
C GLN A 30 -4.98 11.98 5.75
N PHE A 31 -4.69 11.60 4.49
CA PHE A 31 -3.85 10.46 4.19
C PHE A 31 -2.46 10.55 4.82
N LEU A 32 -1.91 11.73 4.96
CA LEU A 32 -0.56 11.94 5.55
C LEU A 32 -0.51 11.64 7.05
N ILE A 33 -1.65 11.65 7.74
CA ILE A 33 -1.77 11.46 9.18
C ILE A 33 -2.25 10.05 9.51
N GLU A 34 -3.36 9.64 8.92
CA GLU A 34 -4.09 8.42 9.29
C GLU A 34 -4.46 7.53 8.10
N GLY A 35 -3.98 7.89 6.90
CA GLY A 35 -4.20 7.09 5.69
C GLY A 35 -3.50 5.73 5.73
N ARG A 36 -4.06 4.79 4.99
CA ARG A 36 -3.51 3.42 4.88
C ARG A 36 -3.54 2.93 3.44
N SER A 37 -2.61 2.02 3.17
CA SER A 37 -2.49 1.34 1.88
C SER A 37 -2.58 -0.16 2.09
N PHE A 38 -3.40 -0.83 1.29
CA PHE A 38 -3.63 -2.27 1.32
C PHE A 38 -3.54 -2.87 -0.08
N GLY A 39 -3.36 -4.18 -0.16
CA GLY A 39 -3.40 -4.91 -1.43
C GLY A 39 -2.07 -4.96 -2.16
N PRO A 40 -2.11 -5.36 -3.45
CA PRO A 40 -0.93 -5.53 -4.28
C PRO A 40 -0.38 -4.19 -4.80
N HIS A 41 0.80 -4.26 -5.40
CA HIS A 41 1.31 -3.19 -6.23
C HIS A 41 0.63 -3.24 -7.61
N GLY A 42 -0.52 -2.59 -7.78
CA GLY A 42 -1.21 -2.58 -9.08
C GLY A 42 -2.71 -2.40 -9.01
N GLN A 43 -3.44 -3.15 -9.84
CA GLN A 43 -4.85 -2.93 -10.11
C GLN A 43 -5.76 -3.05 -8.88
N ASP A 44 -5.49 -4.00 -8.00
CA ASP A 44 -6.29 -4.23 -6.78
C ASP A 44 -5.74 -3.50 -5.55
N LEU A 45 -4.95 -2.45 -5.77
CA LEU A 45 -4.51 -1.56 -4.70
C LEU A 45 -5.72 -0.87 -4.05
N VAL A 46 -5.71 -0.78 -2.73
CA VAL A 46 -6.70 -0.05 -1.94
C VAL A 46 -6.00 1.02 -1.11
N ILE A 47 -6.28 2.28 -1.39
CA ILE A 47 -5.89 3.40 -0.55
C ILE A 47 -7.10 3.83 0.26
N ALA A 48 -6.90 4.03 1.56
CA ALA A 48 -7.84 4.69 2.46
C ALA A 48 -7.28 6.07 2.81
N ASP A 49 -8.03 7.12 2.55
CA ASP A 49 -7.67 8.51 2.86
C ASP A 49 -7.52 8.70 4.38
N SER A 50 -8.40 8.07 5.15
CA SER A 50 -8.41 8.02 6.60
C SER A 50 -9.05 6.70 7.05
N ILE A 51 -8.75 6.24 8.25
CA ILE A 51 -9.45 5.12 8.89
C ILE A 51 -10.59 5.62 9.76
N GLU A 52 -10.35 6.70 10.50
CA GLU A 52 -11.36 7.26 11.43
C GLU A 52 -12.45 8.05 10.70
N ASN A 53 -12.06 8.82 9.68
CA ASN A 53 -12.94 9.69 8.89
C ASN A 53 -12.98 9.24 7.44
N TYR A 54 -13.10 7.94 7.21
CA TYR A 54 -13.05 7.34 5.87
C TYR A 54 -14.06 7.97 4.91
N ASN A 55 -13.57 8.41 3.76
CA ASN A 55 -14.37 8.86 2.64
C ASN A 55 -14.11 7.97 1.42
N ASP A 56 -15.12 7.19 1.03
CA ASP A 56 -14.98 6.18 -0.01
C ASP A 56 -14.67 6.79 -1.39
N GLU A 57 -15.26 7.93 -1.72
CA GLU A 57 -15.04 8.60 -3.00
C GLU A 57 -13.62 9.18 -3.09
N LEU A 58 -13.17 9.90 -2.06
CA LEU A 58 -11.79 10.42 -2.00
C LEU A 58 -10.77 9.30 -1.99
N SER A 59 -11.04 8.22 -1.26
CA SER A 59 -10.17 7.04 -1.21
C SER A 59 -10.05 6.36 -2.56
N LYS A 60 -11.13 6.23 -3.32
CA LYS A 60 -11.14 5.70 -4.68
C LYS A 60 -10.40 6.62 -5.65
N GLU A 61 -10.61 7.92 -5.57
CA GLU A 61 -9.89 8.91 -6.39
C GLU A 61 -8.39 8.84 -6.12
N LEU A 62 -7.97 8.85 -4.85
CA LEU A 62 -6.56 8.75 -4.48
C LEU A 62 -5.95 7.40 -4.90
N THR A 63 -6.70 6.31 -4.81
CA THR A 63 -6.30 5.00 -5.33
C THR A 63 -6.01 5.07 -6.82
N GLN A 64 -6.94 5.64 -7.60
CA GLN A 64 -6.79 5.76 -9.05
C GLN A 64 -5.58 6.62 -9.45
N LEU A 65 -5.38 7.76 -8.81
CA LEU A 65 -4.20 8.61 -9.01
C LEU A 65 -2.91 7.83 -8.73
N THR A 66 -2.90 7.06 -7.66
CA THR A 66 -1.74 6.27 -7.24
C THR A 66 -1.41 5.16 -8.24
N VAL A 67 -2.40 4.41 -8.69
CA VAL A 67 -2.24 3.31 -9.65
C VAL A 67 -1.77 3.83 -11.02
N THR A 68 -2.30 4.97 -11.47
CA THR A 68 -2.01 5.52 -12.80
C THR A 68 -0.82 6.47 -12.86
N ALA A 69 -0.17 6.76 -11.74
CA ALA A 69 0.96 7.70 -11.67
C ALA A 69 2.09 7.41 -12.69
N ASN A 70 2.36 6.13 -12.94
CA ASN A 70 3.37 5.72 -13.93
C ASN A 70 2.96 6.01 -15.37
N LEU A 71 1.67 6.09 -15.67
CA LEU A 71 1.17 6.43 -17.02
C LEU A 71 1.46 7.89 -17.34
N HIS A 72 1.30 8.79 -16.37
CA HIS A 72 1.64 10.20 -16.53
C HIS A 72 3.14 10.38 -16.81
N MET A 73 4.00 9.63 -16.11
CA MET A 73 5.45 9.66 -16.34
C MET A 73 5.83 9.14 -17.75
N ARG A 74 5.13 8.11 -18.23
CA ARG A 74 5.31 7.59 -19.59
C ARG A 74 4.87 8.59 -20.66
N ALA A 75 3.77 9.29 -20.42
CA ALA A 75 3.24 10.28 -21.37
C ALA A 75 4.21 11.44 -21.64
N ILE A 76 5.04 11.81 -20.67
CA ILE A 76 6.11 12.82 -20.82
C ILE A 76 7.48 12.23 -21.20
N GLY A 77 7.52 10.97 -21.63
CA GLY A 77 8.73 10.32 -22.17
C GLY A 77 9.65 9.69 -21.11
N PHE A 78 9.27 9.69 -19.83
CA PHE A 78 10.07 9.05 -18.78
C PHE A 78 9.77 7.55 -18.68
N LYS A 79 10.81 6.76 -18.42
CA LYS A 79 10.67 5.34 -18.08
C LYS A 79 10.44 5.21 -16.58
N PRO A 80 9.26 4.72 -16.10
CA PRO A 80 8.89 4.76 -14.69
C PRO A 80 9.63 3.77 -13.77
N PHE A 81 10.44 2.87 -14.32
CA PHE A 81 11.22 1.88 -13.57
C PHE A 81 12.61 2.37 -13.13
N ILE A 82 12.77 3.68 -12.95
CA ILE A 82 14.05 4.28 -12.59
C ILE A 82 14.15 4.46 -11.06
N ALA A 83 15.34 4.84 -10.63
CA ALA A 83 15.73 5.06 -9.25
C ALA A 83 14.66 5.54 -8.24
N PRO A 84 13.71 6.44 -8.54
CA PRO A 84 12.68 6.84 -7.57
C PRO A 84 11.79 5.70 -7.06
N ALA A 85 11.49 4.70 -7.89
CA ALA A 85 10.69 3.56 -7.45
C ALA A 85 11.49 2.65 -6.51
N TYR A 86 12.75 2.41 -6.81
CA TYR A 86 13.64 1.61 -5.95
C TYR A 86 13.94 2.30 -4.64
N SER A 87 14.14 3.62 -4.62
CA SER A 87 14.41 4.36 -3.38
C SER A 87 13.23 4.33 -2.42
N SER A 88 12.00 4.39 -2.91
CA SER A 88 10.81 4.25 -2.05
C SER A 88 10.71 2.85 -1.44
N GLY A 89 11.08 1.81 -2.18
CA GLY A 89 11.18 0.43 -1.66
C GLY A 89 12.27 0.29 -0.61
N ALA A 90 13.40 0.97 -0.77
CA ALA A 90 14.50 0.96 0.19
C ALA A 90 14.10 1.53 1.56
N ILE A 91 13.19 2.51 1.61
CA ILE A 91 12.66 3.04 2.88
C ILE A 91 11.95 1.92 3.66
N SER A 92 11.07 1.17 3.00
CA SER A 92 10.38 0.05 3.65
C SER A 92 11.35 -1.03 4.13
N LEU A 93 12.41 -1.31 3.37
CA LEU A 93 13.45 -2.26 3.77
C LEU A 93 14.19 -1.79 5.02
N ILE A 94 14.58 -0.52 5.09
CA ILE A 94 15.26 0.06 6.27
C ILE A 94 14.36 -0.01 7.50
N LEU A 95 13.09 0.36 7.37
CA LEU A 95 12.12 0.29 8.46
C LEU A 95 11.92 -1.15 8.94
N MET A 96 11.81 -2.12 8.01
CA MET A 96 11.72 -3.54 8.34
C MET A 96 12.94 -4.00 9.15
N MET A 97 14.15 -3.66 8.72
CA MET A 97 15.39 -4.04 9.43
C MET A 97 15.49 -3.42 10.83
N ARG A 98 14.79 -2.32 11.09
CA ARG A 98 14.72 -1.66 12.40
C ARG A 98 13.56 -2.15 13.27
N GLY A 99 12.74 -3.09 12.78
CA GLY A 99 11.52 -3.53 13.48
C GLY A 99 10.43 -2.45 13.53
N GLU A 100 10.50 -1.45 12.65
CA GLU A 100 9.55 -0.34 12.59
C GLU A 100 8.37 -0.67 11.65
N TRP A 101 7.24 -0.02 11.90
CA TRP A 101 6.07 -0.16 11.05
C TRP A 101 6.33 0.35 9.63
N HIS A 102 6.02 -0.47 8.63
CA HIS A 102 6.18 -0.14 7.21
C HIS A 102 5.08 -0.78 6.36
N CYS A 103 4.93 -0.32 5.12
CA CYS A 103 4.04 -0.93 4.14
C CYS A 103 4.80 -2.01 3.36
N GLY A 104 4.30 -3.23 3.40
CA GLY A 104 4.91 -4.37 2.69
C GLY A 104 3.90 -5.47 2.45
N SER A 105 4.19 -6.39 1.52
CA SER A 105 3.37 -7.57 1.26
C SER A 105 3.91 -8.75 2.06
N VAL A 106 3.04 -9.38 2.83
CA VAL A 106 3.33 -10.53 3.68
C VAL A 106 2.41 -11.69 3.33
N PHE A 107 2.86 -12.91 3.60
CA PHE A 107 2.04 -14.09 3.38
C PHE A 107 0.98 -14.21 4.47
N MET A 108 -0.28 -14.12 4.07
CA MET A 108 -1.43 -14.26 4.96
C MET A 108 -2.64 -14.78 4.18
N GLY A 109 -3.44 -15.64 4.81
CA GLY A 109 -4.64 -16.19 4.16
C GLY A 109 -4.38 -16.98 2.87
N GLY A 110 -3.16 -17.52 2.70
CA GLY A 110 -2.77 -18.29 1.51
C GLY A 110 -2.26 -17.48 0.32
N ILE A 111 -2.14 -16.15 0.46
CA ILE A 111 -1.65 -15.23 -0.56
C ILE A 111 -0.66 -14.22 0.03
N PHE A 112 0.03 -13.49 -0.86
CA PHE A 112 0.81 -12.31 -0.45
C PHE A 112 -0.09 -11.07 -0.51
N MET A 113 -0.43 -10.53 0.66
CA MET A 113 -1.27 -9.34 0.81
C MET A 113 -0.46 -8.16 1.34
N GLY A 114 -0.65 -7.00 0.75
CA GLY A 114 -0.03 -5.76 1.20
C GLY A 114 -0.77 -5.17 2.38
N VAL A 115 -0.05 -4.95 3.48
CA VAL A 115 -0.56 -4.34 4.71
C VAL A 115 0.55 -3.57 5.43
N LYS A 116 0.19 -2.75 6.39
CA LYS A 116 1.16 -2.18 7.33
C LYS A 116 1.57 -3.25 8.34
N ASN A 117 2.87 -3.52 8.42
CA ASN A 117 3.43 -4.60 9.21
C ASN A 117 4.79 -4.24 9.77
N ARG A 118 5.28 -5.04 10.70
CA ARG A 118 6.66 -4.99 11.23
C ARG A 118 7.14 -6.37 11.66
N TYR A 119 8.44 -6.55 11.73
CA TYR A 119 9.07 -7.71 12.36
C TYR A 119 9.61 -7.34 13.73
N THR A 120 9.30 -8.16 14.71
CA THR A 120 9.81 -8.07 16.08
C THR A 120 10.56 -9.36 16.43
N GLU A 121 11.14 -9.43 17.60
CA GLU A 121 11.73 -10.67 18.13
C GLU A 121 10.71 -11.82 18.28
N TYR A 122 9.42 -11.51 18.34
CA TYR A 122 8.33 -12.48 18.41
C TYR A 122 7.76 -12.88 17.04
N GLY A 123 8.25 -12.28 15.96
CA GLY A 123 7.85 -12.55 14.60
C GLY A 123 7.14 -11.40 13.89
N LEU A 124 6.37 -11.73 12.85
CA LEU A 124 5.62 -10.78 12.05
C LEU A 124 4.37 -10.30 12.81
N GLU A 125 4.21 -8.99 12.87
CA GLU A 125 3.00 -8.32 13.34
C GLU A 125 2.36 -7.52 12.21
N THR A 126 1.05 -7.63 12.06
CA THR A 126 0.26 -6.78 11.17
C THR A 126 -0.58 -5.79 11.98
N GLU A 127 -0.76 -4.59 11.45
CA GLU A 127 -1.60 -3.58 12.10
C GLU A 127 -3.07 -4.03 12.11
N ILE A 128 -3.70 -4.02 13.26
CA ILE A 128 -5.12 -4.35 13.43
C ILE A 128 -5.88 -3.04 13.64
N LEU A 129 -6.86 -2.79 12.78
CA LEU A 129 -7.64 -1.55 12.77
C LEU A 129 -9.14 -1.87 12.71
N PRO A 130 -9.98 -1.06 13.36
CA PRO A 130 -11.41 -1.06 13.10
C PRO A 130 -11.65 -0.47 11.70
N LEU A 131 -11.94 -1.33 10.72
CA LEU A 131 -12.14 -0.89 9.35
C LEU A 131 -13.62 -0.51 9.12
N PRO A 132 -13.89 0.65 8.48
CA PRO A 132 -15.22 0.96 7.96
C PRO A 132 -15.69 -0.10 6.94
N ASP A 133 -17.00 -0.43 6.94
CA ASP A 133 -17.56 -1.52 6.13
C ASP A 133 -17.20 -1.38 4.63
N ALA A 134 -17.37 -0.19 4.06
CA ALA A 134 -17.03 0.04 2.66
C ALA A 134 -15.54 -0.17 2.34
N LEU A 135 -14.63 0.18 3.26
CA LEU A 135 -13.20 -0.10 3.12
C LEU A 135 -12.91 -1.59 3.26
N TYR A 136 -13.54 -2.26 4.21
CA TYR A 136 -13.42 -3.70 4.40
C TYR A 136 -13.82 -4.47 3.15
N GLU A 137 -14.97 -4.14 2.55
CA GLU A 137 -15.45 -4.77 1.30
C GLU A 137 -14.45 -4.59 0.14
N ARG A 138 -13.82 -3.44 0.02
CA ARG A 138 -12.77 -3.19 -1.00
C ARG A 138 -11.54 -4.08 -0.77
N ILE A 139 -11.11 -4.24 0.48
CA ILE A 139 -9.96 -5.08 0.85
C ILE A 139 -10.27 -6.55 0.58
N VAL A 140 -11.46 -7.03 0.95
CA VAL A 140 -11.92 -8.40 0.67
C VAL A 140 -11.96 -8.66 -0.84
N THR A 141 -12.49 -7.73 -1.61
CA THR A 141 -12.52 -7.84 -3.09
C THR A 141 -11.10 -7.94 -3.66
N ALA A 142 -10.16 -7.15 -3.18
CA ALA A 142 -8.76 -7.22 -3.58
C ALA A 142 -8.13 -8.58 -3.22
N GLU A 143 -8.40 -9.10 -2.05
CA GLU A 143 -7.94 -10.42 -1.59
C GLU A 143 -8.49 -11.55 -2.48
N GLU A 144 -9.80 -11.52 -2.77
CA GLU A 144 -10.44 -12.51 -3.65
C GLU A 144 -9.87 -12.49 -5.07
N ASN A 145 -9.57 -11.31 -5.61
CA ASN A 145 -8.96 -11.18 -6.91
C ASN A 145 -7.53 -11.74 -6.92
N LEU A 146 -6.76 -11.50 -5.86
CA LEU A 146 -5.42 -12.09 -5.71
C LEU A 146 -5.49 -13.63 -5.65
N LYS A 147 -6.45 -14.20 -4.93
CA LYS A 147 -6.65 -15.65 -4.84
C LYS A 147 -6.96 -16.31 -6.20
N LYS A 148 -7.51 -15.58 -7.15
CA LYS A 148 -7.79 -16.09 -8.52
C LYS A 148 -6.54 -16.15 -9.41
N ILE A 149 -5.46 -15.50 -9.02
CA ILE A 149 -4.21 -15.41 -9.81
C ILE A 149 -3.22 -16.53 -9.43
N VAL A 150 -3.41 -17.15 -8.27
CA VAL A 150 -2.52 -18.18 -7.69
C VAL A 150 -2.89 -19.58 -8.14
#